data_ce2edb9256d2c8e05595b30605bca49c
#
_entry.id   ce2edb9256d2c8e05595b30605bca49c
#
_cell.length_a   1.000
_cell.length_b   1.000
_cell.length_c   1.000
_cell.angle_alpha   90.00
_cell.angle_beta   90.00
_cell.angle_gamma   90.00
#
_symmetry.space_group_name_H-M   'P 1'
#
loop_
_entity.id
_entity.type
_entity.pdbx_description
1 polymer ?
#
loop_
_entity_poly.entity_id
_entity_poly.type
_entity_poly.pdbx_seq_one_letter_code
_entity_poly.pdbx_strand_id
1 'polypeptide(L)'
;MQETMIDYKQNIYQELSRLTKGLGSEKRLDILNILSQGPKTVEGIAHATGLSVANTSRHLQVLKESHLVVTSRNGNFIRYSLASEKVVQLVLLLFAVGEEQLAEVRAIESDYDEAAGVPQIELANAIE
;
A
#
# COMPACT_ATOMS: atom_id res chain seq x y z
N MET A 1 -36.24 -4.38 1.13
CA MET A 1 -36.19 -2.99 1.60
C MET A 1 -35.19 -2.22 0.78
N GLN A 2 -35.58 -1.03 0.33
CA GLN A 2 -34.65 -0.20 -0.42
C GLN A 2 -33.83 0.66 0.54
N GLU A 3 -32.57 0.78 0.26
CA GLU A 3 -31.67 1.62 1.02
C GLU A 3 -31.95 3.10 0.74
N THR A 4 -32.03 3.90 1.80
CA THR A 4 -32.18 5.36 1.64
C THR A 4 -30.85 5.99 1.22
N MET A 5 -30.90 7.23 0.73
CA MET A 5 -29.69 7.99 0.38
C MET A 5 -28.78 8.17 1.60
N ILE A 6 -29.38 8.39 2.78
CA ILE A 6 -28.62 8.56 4.04
C ILE A 6 -27.94 7.26 4.40
N ASP A 7 -28.65 6.12 4.30
CA ASP A 7 -28.10 4.80 4.61
C ASP A 7 -26.94 4.46 3.67
N TYR A 8 -27.12 4.71 2.38
CA TYR A 8 -26.07 4.50 1.40
C TYR A 8 -24.82 5.33 1.74
N LYS A 9 -25.00 6.59 2.05
CA LYS A 9 -23.91 7.51 2.38
C LYS A 9 -23.11 7.00 3.60
N GLN A 10 -23.81 6.59 4.65
CA GLN A 10 -23.17 6.03 5.84
C GLN A 10 -22.39 4.76 5.52
N ASN A 11 -23.00 3.86 4.76
CA ASN A 11 -22.41 2.56 4.43
C ASN A 11 -21.18 2.73 3.53
N ILE A 12 -21.23 3.61 2.55
CA ILE A 12 -20.06 3.82 1.68
C ILE A 12 -18.90 4.45 2.46
N TYR A 13 -19.16 5.40 3.34
CA TYR A 13 -18.10 6.00 4.15
C TYR A 13 -17.49 5.01 5.14
N GLN A 14 -18.27 4.09 5.69
CA GLN A 14 -17.75 3.01 6.52
C GLN A 14 -16.79 2.11 5.73
N GLU A 15 -17.16 1.73 4.50
CA GLU A 15 -16.29 0.92 3.64
C GLU A 15 -15.02 1.69 3.25
N LEU A 16 -15.13 2.95 2.89
CA LEU A 16 -13.96 3.77 2.56
C LEU A 16 -13.01 3.90 3.75
N SER A 17 -13.56 4.08 4.95
CA SER A 17 -12.78 4.15 6.18
C SER A 17 -12.04 2.82 6.46
N ARG A 18 -12.69 1.69 6.19
CA ARG A 18 -12.09 0.37 6.33
C ARG A 18 -10.94 0.16 5.34
N LEU A 19 -11.15 0.55 4.08
CA LEU A 19 -10.12 0.48 3.05
C LEU A 19 -8.91 1.34 3.40
N THR A 20 -9.14 2.58 3.81
CA THR A 20 -8.04 3.51 4.12
C THR A 20 -7.25 3.08 5.35
N LYS A 21 -7.90 2.40 6.30
CA LYS A 21 -7.19 1.81 7.45
C LYS A 21 -6.15 0.79 6.97
N GLY A 22 -6.52 -0.05 6.02
CA GLY A 22 -5.58 -1.02 5.43
C GLY A 22 -4.40 -0.36 4.74
N LEU A 23 -4.62 0.79 4.13
CA LEU A 23 -3.58 1.54 3.41
C LEU A 23 -2.65 2.35 4.32
N GLY A 24 -2.97 2.48 5.61
CA GLY A 24 -2.28 3.41 6.53
C GLY A 24 -1.03 2.83 7.21
N SER A 25 -0.23 2.04 6.52
CA SER A 25 1.00 1.44 7.08
C SER A 25 2.02 1.24 5.98
N GLU A 26 3.26 1.66 6.22
CA GLU A 26 4.36 1.49 5.27
C GLU A 26 4.56 0.01 4.91
N LYS A 27 4.51 -0.87 5.90
CA LYS A 27 4.69 -2.32 5.68
C LYS A 27 3.53 -2.91 4.87
N ARG A 28 2.30 -2.48 5.13
CA ARG A 28 1.15 -2.95 4.35
C ARG A 28 1.20 -2.42 2.92
N LEU A 29 1.66 -1.18 2.72
CA LEU A 29 1.86 -0.64 1.36
C LEU A 29 2.90 -1.44 0.59
N ASP A 30 3.98 -1.87 1.25
CA ASP A 30 4.99 -2.73 0.65
C ASP A 30 4.37 -4.07 0.21
N ILE A 31 3.56 -4.69 1.07
CA ILE A 31 2.85 -5.93 0.75
C ILE A 31 1.92 -5.74 -0.45
N LEU A 32 1.15 -4.66 -0.47
CA LEU A 32 0.24 -4.37 -1.59
C LEU A 32 1.00 -4.20 -2.91
N ASN A 33 2.14 -3.53 -2.87
CA ASN A 33 3.00 -3.38 -4.04
C ASN A 33 3.49 -4.74 -4.56
N ILE A 34 3.92 -5.61 -3.66
CA ILE A 34 4.36 -6.97 -4.02
C ILE A 34 3.20 -7.75 -4.65
N LEU A 35 2.01 -7.68 -4.08
CA LEU A 35 0.83 -8.37 -4.59
C LEU A 35 0.31 -7.78 -5.91
N SER A 36 0.66 -6.54 -6.23
CA SER A 36 0.31 -5.97 -7.54
C SER A 36 0.99 -6.70 -8.70
N GLN A 37 2.04 -7.45 -8.42
CA GLN A 37 2.76 -8.25 -9.40
C GLN A 37 2.17 -9.66 -9.57
N GLY A 38 1.25 -10.06 -8.72
CA GLY A 38 0.59 -11.36 -8.78
C GLY A 38 0.47 -12.04 -7.43
N PRO A 39 -0.27 -13.15 -7.36
CA PRO A 39 -0.47 -13.88 -6.09
C PRO A 39 0.83 -14.40 -5.48
N LYS A 40 0.89 -14.40 -4.15
CA LYS A 40 2.05 -14.88 -3.38
C LYS A 40 1.61 -15.64 -2.13
N THR A 41 2.42 -16.55 -1.69
CA THR A 41 2.27 -17.20 -0.38
C THR A 41 2.74 -16.26 0.73
N VAL A 42 2.34 -16.55 1.99
CA VAL A 42 2.82 -15.75 3.13
C VAL A 42 4.34 -15.77 3.25
N GLU A 43 4.95 -16.92 3.00
CA GLU A 43 6.43 -17.07 3.03
C GLU A 43 7.09 -16.22 1.94
N GLY A 44 6.50 -16.21 0.75
CA GLY A 44 7.01 -15.37 -0.36
C GLY A 44 6.93 -13.89 -0.04
N ILE A 45 5.84 -13.46 0.56
CA ILE A 45 5.65 -12.06 0.98
C ILE A 45 6.64 -11.71 2.10
N ALA A 46 6.79 -12.58 3.09
CA ALA A 46 7.72 -12.37 4.20
C ALA A 46 9.16 -12.22 3.68
N HIS A 47 9.56 -13.09 2.77
CA HIS A 47 10.89 -13.02 2.15
C HIS A 47 11.09 -11.70 1.40
N ALA A 48 10.11 -11.30 0.60
CA ALA A 48 10.21 -10.09 -0.21
C ALA A 48 10.21 -8.80 0.63
N THR A 49 9.50 -8.79 1.76
CA THR A 49 9.41 -7.61 2.64
C THR A 49 10.49 -7.56 3.70
N GLY A 50 11.15 -8.67 3.98
CA GLY A 50 12.07 -8.79 5.11
C GLY A 50 11.38 -8.91 6.46
N LEU A 51 10.06 -9.10 6.49
CA LEU A 51 9.31 -9.31 7.72
C LEU A 51 9.35 -10.78 8.15
N SER A 52 9.11 -11.02 9.44
CA SER A 52 8.87 -12.38 9.91
C SER A 52 7.54 -12.89 9.33
N VAL A 53 7.37 -14.22 9.28
CA VAL A 53 6.11 -14.83 8.85
C VAL A 53 4.95 -14.38 9.76
N ALA A 54 5.20 -14.31 11.06
CA ALA A 54 4.18 -13.89 12.04
C ALA A 54 3.72 -12.44 11.80
N ASN A 55 4.65 -11.51 11.57
CA ASN A 55 4.32 -10.11 11.28
C ASN A 55 3.63 -9.97 9.92
N THR A 56 4.09 -10.71 8.92
CA THR A 56 3.45 -10.73 7.60
C THR A 56 2.01 -11.21 7.71
N SER A 57 1.76 -12.29 8.44
CA SER A 57 0.41 -12.82 8.66
C SER A 57 -0.50 -11.79 9.34
N ARG A 58 0.04 -11.06 10.31
CA ARG A 58 -0.73 -10.03 11.03
C ARG A 58 -1.13 -8.89 10.08
N HIS A 59 -0.21 -8.41 9.26
CA HIS A 59 -0.51 -7.38 8.26
C HIS A 59 -1.49 -7.88 7.20
N LEU A 60 -1.34 -9.11 6.74
CA LEU A 60 -2.26 -9.73 5.78
C LEU A 60 -3.67 -9.85 6.37
N GLN A 61 -3.79 -10.15 7.66
CA GLN A 61 -5.09 -10.20 8.32
C GLN A 61 -5.78 -8.84 8.29
N VAL A 62 -5.05 -7.76 8.58
CA VAL A 62 -5.59 -6.40 8.48
C VAL A 62 -6.02 -6.08 7.05
N LEU A 63 -5.21 -6.43 6.06
CA LEU A 63 -5.53 -6.20 4.65
C LEU A 63 -6.75 -7.00 4.21
N LYS A 64 -6.92 -8.21 4.71
CA LYS A 64 -8.08 -9.05 4.44
C LYS A 64 -9.34 -8.45 5.06
N GLU A 65 -9.26 -8.00 6.30
CA GLU A 65 -10.37 -7.33 6.99
C GLU A 65 -10.75 -6.00 6.32
N SER A 66 -9.77 -5.35 5.70
CA SER A 66 -9.98 -4.11 4.93
C SER A 66 -10.52 -4.37 3.52
N HIS A 67 -10.72 -5.62 3.14
CA HIS A 67 -11.19 -6.04 1.82
C HIS A 67 -10.24 -5.70 0.66
N LEU A 68 -8.96 -5.50 0.97
CA LEU A 68 -7.94 -5.20 -0.04
C LEU A 68 -7.29 -6.44 -0.62
N VAL A 69 -7.26 -7.54 0.15
CA VAL A 69 -6.71 -8.82 -0.30
C VAL A 69 -7.70 -9.95 -0.08
N VAL A 70 -7.56 -10.96 -0.91
CA VAL A 70 -8.32 -12.22 -0.80
C VAL A 70 -7.33 -13.38 -0.81
N THR A 71 -7.80 -14.53 -0.34
CA THR A 71 -7.01 -15.77 -0.34
C THR A 71 -7.62 -16.77 -1.30
N SER A 72 -6.76 -17.60 -1.88
CA SER A 72 -7.17 -18.77 -2.66
C SER A 72 -6.32 -19.95 -2.23
N ARG A 73 -6.91 -21.13 -2.27
CA ARG A 73 -6.19 -22.35 -1.96
C ARG A 73 -5.79 -23.06 -3.26
N ASN A 74 -4.50 -23.38 -3.37
CA ASN A 74 -3.96 -24.12 -4.48
C ASN A 74 -3.19 -25.31 -3.92
N GLY A 75 -3.85 -26.47 -3.85
CA GLY A 75 -3.30 -27.65 -3.21
C GLY A 75 -3.13 -27.42 -1.72
N ASN A 76 -1.91 -27.57 -1.22
CA ASN A 76 -1.56 -27.34 0.20
C ASN A 76 -1.18 -25.90 0.50
N PHE A 77 -1.18 -25.03 -0.51
CA PHE A 77 -0.72 -23.65 -0.36
C PHE A 77 -1.89 -22.68 -0.36
N ILE A 78 -1.81 -21.68 0.51
CA ILE A 78 -2.70 -20.54 0.51
C ILE A 78 -1.96 -19.38 -0.17
N ARG A 79 -2.59 -18.80 -1.18
CA ARG A 79 -2.06 -17.63 -1.88
C ARG A 79 -2.90 -16.42 -1.58
N TYR A 80 -2.23 -15.30 -1.41
CA TYR A 80 -2.84 -13.99 -1.23
C TYR A 80 -2.75 -13.22 -2.53
N SER A 81 -3.81 -12.50 -2.85
CA SER A 81 -3.84 -11.64 -4.03
C SER A 81 -4.64 -10.39 -3.74
N LEU A 82 -4.45 -9.34 -4.54
CA LEU A 82 -5.30 -8.16 -4.47
C LEU A 82 -6.74 -8.57 -4.80
N ALA A 83 -7.70 -7.95 -4.11
CA ALA A 83 -9.09 -8.43 -4.09
C ALA A 83 -9.79 -8.32 -5.45
N SER A 84 -9.40 -7.36 -6.29
CA SER A 84 -10.03 -7.14 -7.58
C SER A 84 -9.13 -6.30 -8.48
N GLU A 85 -9.49 -6.22 -9.76
CA GLU A 85 -8.80 -5.34 -10.71
C GLU A 85 -8.85 -3.88 -10.27
N LYS A 86 -9.97 -3.44 -9.70
CA LYS A 86 -10.08 -2.07 -9.18
C LYS A 86 -9.12 -1.81 -8.03
N VAL A 87 -8.88 -2.80 -7.18
CA VAL A 87 -7.89 -2.68 -6.09
C VAL A 87 -6.48 -2.59 -6.69
N VAL A 88 -6.18 -3.36 -7.73
CA VAL A 88 -4.89 -3.25 -8.44
C VAL A 88 -4.70 -1.82 -8.95
N GLN A 89 -5.72 -1.26 -9.62
CA GLN A 89 -5.68 0.10 -10.14
C GLN A 89 -5.50 1.13 -9.03
N LEU A 90 -6.20 0.95 -7.91
CA LEU A 90 -6.07 1.81 -6.73
C LEU A 90 -4.64 1.82 -6.20
N VAL A 91 -4.03 0.65 -6.03
CA VAL A 91 -2.67 0.52 -5.53
C VAL A 91 -1.68 1.19 -6.48
N LEU A 92 -1.79 0.92 -7.78
CA LEU A 92 -0.90 1.50 -8.78
C LEU A 92 -1.03 3.03 -8.81
N LEU A 93 -2.26 3.55 -8.74
CA LEU A 93 -2.51 4.99 -8.75
C LEU A 93 -1.99 5.65 -7.46
N LEU A 94 -2.18 5.00 -6.33
CA LEU A 94 -1.67 5.50 -5.05
C LEU A 94 -0.14 5.65 -5.09
N PHE A 95 0.56 4.66 -5.63
CA PHE A 95 2.02 4.73 -5.80
C PHE A 95 2.43 5.83 -6.78
N ALA A 96 1.70 6.00 -7.87
CA ALA A 96 1.97 7.07 -8.84
C ALA A 96 1.84 8.45 -8.20
N VAL A 97 0.79 8.65 -7.40
CA VAL A 97 0.62 9.91 -6.64
C VAL A 97 1.77 10.12 -5.66
N GLY A 98 2.16 9.06 -4.94
CA GLY A 98 3.28 9.12 -4.01
C GLY A 98 4.60 9.49 -4.70
N GLU A 99 4.86 8.93 -5.87
CA GLU A 99 6.05 9.24 -6.66
C GLU A 99 6.06 10.70 -7.12
N GLU A 100 4.92 11.23 -7.56
CA GLU A 100 4.80 12.66 -7.92
C GLU A 100 5.12 13.57 -6.73
N GLN A 101 4.54 13.27 -5.57
CA GLN A 101 4.75 14.05 -4.36
C GLN A 101 6.22 14.00 -3.91
N LEU A 102 6.83 12.82 -3.99
CA LEU A 102 8.24 12.65 -3.63
C LEU A 102 9.14 13.48 -4.55
N ALA A 103 8.84 13.49 -5.85
CA ALA A 103 9.59 14.30 -6.82
C ALA A 103 9.46 15.79 -6.52
N GLU A 104 8.25 16.27 -6.17
CA GLU A 104 8.02 17.67 -5.79
C GLU A 104 8.77 18.04 -4.51
N VAL A 105 8.72 17.19 -3.49
CA VAL A 105 9.45 17.42 -2.24
C VAL A 105 10.95 17.50 -2.49
N ARG A 106 11.51 16.59 -3.30
CA ARG A 106 12.93 16.59 -3.67
C ARG A 106 13.31 17.84 -4.46
N ALA A 107 12.45 18.31 -5.34
CA ALA A 107 12.69 19.53 -6.10
C ALA A 107 12.73 20.76 -5.18
N ILE A 108 11.82 20.85 -4.22
CA ILE A 108 11.79 21.94 -3.22
C ILE A 108 13.05 21.89 -2.35
N GLU A 109 13.44 20.72 -1.87
CA GLU A 109 14.65 20.52 -1.07
C GLU A 109 15.90 20.93 -1.86
N SER A 110 15.98 20.54 -3.12
CA SER A 110 17.09 20.90 -4.02
C SER A 110 17.19 22.40 -4.19
N ASP A 111 16.08 23.09 -4.46
CA ASP A 111 16.04 24.54 -4.61
C ASP A 111 16.47 25.26 -3.32
N TYR A 112 16.00 24.74 -2.19
CA TYR A 112 16.37 25.28 -0.88
C TYR A 112 17.88 25.14 -0.62
N ASP A 113 18.46 23.99 -0.92
CA ASP A 113 19.87 23.71 -0.70
C ASP A 113 20.77 24.53 -1.64
N GLU A 114 20.35 24.74 -2.89
CA GLU A 114 21.04 25.66 -3.81
C GLU A 114 21.09 27.05 -3.21
N ALA A 115 19.98 27.57 -2.73
CA ALA A 115 19.88 28.88 -2.10
C ALA A 115 20.74 28.97 -0.83
N ALA A 116 20.86 27.87 -0.08
CA ALA A 116 21.67 27.78 1.14
C ALA A 116 23.16 27.49 0.84
N GLY A 117 23.53 27.20 -0.42
CA GLY A 117 24.87 26.84 -0.79
C GLY A 117 25.27 25.41 -0.47
N VAL A 118 24.33 24.53 -0.23
CA VAL A 118 24.59 23.12 0.07
C VAL A 118 24.66 22.32 -1.24
N PRO A 119 25.72 21.52 -1.47
CA PRO A 119 25.81 20.69 -2.67
C PRO A 119 24.73 19.63 -2.73
N GLN A 120 24.11 19.45 -3.91
CA GLN A 120 23.03 18.46 -4.12
C GLN A 120 23.48 17.01 -3.86
N ILE A 121 24.73 16.68 -4.13
CA ILE A 121 25.29 15.35 -3.91
C ILE A 121 25.25 14.98 -2.42
N GLU A 122 25.56 15.92 -1.52
CA GLU A 122 25.49 15.66 -0.07
C GLU A 122 24.06 15.39 0.39
N LEU A 123 23.11 16.13 -0.15
CA LEU A 123 21.70 15.92 0.16
C LEU A 123 21.21 14.55 -0.32
N ALA A 124 21.54 14.13 -1.52
CA ALA A 124 21.18 12.85 -2.07
C ALA A 124 21.72 11.69 -1.21
N ASN A 125 22.94 11.80 -0.73
CA ASN A 125 23.57 10.79 0.14
C ASN A 125 22.90 10.74 1.52
N ALA A 126 22.42 11.86 2.02
CA ALA A 126 21.74 11.94 3.32
C ALA A 126 20.34 11.32 3.28
N ILE A 127 19.68 11.32 2.12
CA ILE A 127 18.32 10.76 1.95
C ILE A 127 18.36 9.24 1.82
N GLU A 128 19.41 8.69 1.28
CA GLU A 128 19.62 7.25 1.20
C GLU A 128 20.03 6.68 2.57
#